data_c3ecfe726d7378c582d0f251476a3881
#
_entry.id   c3ecfe726d7378c582d0f251476a3881
#
_cell.length_a   1.000
_cell.length_b   1.000
_cell.length_c   1.000
_cell.angle_alpha   90.00
_cell.angle_beta   90.00
_cell.angle_gamma   90.00
#
_symmetry.space_group_name_H-M   'P 1'
#
loop_
_entity.id
_entity.type
_entity.pdbx_description
1 polymer ?
#
loop_
_entity_poly.entity_id
_entity_poly.type
_entity_poly.pdbx_seq_one_letter_code
_entity_poly.pdbx_strand_id
1 'polypeptide(L)'
;MKKIILSIALAMLTLTASAVPARRTQRTLTLSDGTQVTATLSGDENYHYWKTADGRAFVMNEENIPQEISLQQAQSKLQAKVQARNAHRIAKRTKHKAAWGAETNPISGERKGLVILVNYKDKKMQHTQAEYNDYFNKAGYSENNCTGSVRDYFLSQSYGKFSLDFDVMGPVTLSKNLSYYGDNDSDGNDKHAAEMVAEAVKLAVSGIDLKKYDWDGDGYVDQVYVVYAGYGEHADAPANTIWPHEFELSEAAKYNDGPGALTINGVTIDTYACSSELRGSSGNKMDGIGTACHEFSHCLAIPDMYDTSADGENFGMNVWDLMDYGSYNGEDGYGETPAPFTSYERMYCGWLTPVELTQPCNVNDMPAITKEPVAYLIRNANPKFPGEYYLLENHQQESWDAYAPAHGMLILHVDFNSNAWKQNTVNNVASHQRMTIIPADGKLSHYNTAGDTWPGTSKKTALTDSSNPAAKLYNLNSNGRK
;
A
#
# COMPACT_ATOMS: atom_id res chain seq x y z
N MET A 1 23.26 -23.42 -46.24
CA MET A 1 23.50 -23.12 -44.83
C MET A 1 22.52 -22.03 -44.41
N LYS A 2 21.39 -22.44 -43.82
CA LYS A 2 20.39 -21.50 -43.28
C LYS A 2 20.84 -21.08 -41.89
N LYS A 3 21.12 -19.80 -41.68
CA LYS A 3 21.34 -19.24 -40.34
C LYS A 3 20.00 -19.14 -39.63
N ILE A 4 19.81 -19.96 -38.59
CA ILE A 4 18.74 -19.83 -37.66
C ILE A 4 19.13 -18.68 -36.69
N ILE A 5 18.46 -17.55 -36.80
CA ILE A 5 18.55 -16.47 -35.82
C ILE A 5 17.62 -16.88 -34.68
N LEU A 6 18.21 -17.33 -33.59
CA LEU A 6 17.51 -17.60 -32.33
C LEU A 6 17.29 -16.24 -31.65
N SER A 7 16.11 -15.66 -31.81
CA SER A 7 15.67 -14.51 -31.02
C SER A 7 15.40 -14.98 -29.62
N ILE A 8 16.35 -14.74 -28.71
CA ILE A 8 16.11 -14.86 -27.26
C ILE A 8 15.29 -13.65 -26.88
N ALA A 9 13.97 -13.84 -26.73
CA ALA A 9 13.12 -12.90 -26.02
C ALA A 9 13.54 -12.93 -24.54
N LEU A 10 14.38 -11.98 -24.14
CA LEU A 10 14.69 -11.72 -22.74
C LEU A 10 13.41 -11.18 -22.11
N ALA A 11 12.66 -12.03 -21.42
CA ALA A 11 11.57 -11.59 -20.57
C ALA A 11 12.20 -10.78 -19.41
N MET A 12 12.15 -9.46 -19.51
CA MET A 12 12.54 -8.57 -18.42
C MET A 12 11.51 -8.75 -17.30
N LEU A 13 11.95 -9.29 -16.17
CA LEU A 13 11.20 -9.36 -14.93
C LEU A 13 11.33 -7.97 -14.26
N THR A 14 10.24 -7.26 -14.14
CA THR A 14 10.17 -5.99 -13.42
C THR A 14 9.68 -6.22 -11.99
N LEU A 15 10.29 -5.54 -11.03
CA LEU A 15 10.06 -5.70 -9.58
C LEU A 15 9.88 -4.32 -8.96
N THR A 16 8.98 -4.15 -7.98
CA THR A 16 8.67 -2.84 -7.36
C THR A 16 8.79 -2.85 -5.84
N ALA A 17 9.15 -1.72 -5.22
CA ALA A 17 8.93 -1.43 -3.81
C ALA A 17 7.45 -1.17 -3.56
N SER A 18 7.05 -1.10 -2.30
CA SER A 18 5.70 -0.75 -1.90
C SER A 18 5.76 0.38 -0.89
N ALA A 19 4.91 1.38 -1.04
CA ALA A 19 4.71 2.46 -0.07
C ALA A 19 3.32 3.08 -0.25
N VAL A 20 2.93 3.92 0.70
CA VAL A 20 1.72 4.72 0.51
C VAL A 20 1.86 5.64 -0.70
N PRO A 21 0.82 5.79 -1.53
CA PRO A 21 0.81 6.76 -2.61
C PRO A 21 0.92 8.18 -2.04
N ALA A 22 1.42 9.12 -2.84
CA ALA A 22 1.46 10.53 -2.47
C ALA A 22 0.10 11.00 -1.98
N ARG A 23 0.03 11.58 -0.80
CA ARG A 23 -1.18 12.27 -0.37
C ARG A 23 -1.43 13.43 -1.32
N ARG A 24 -2.50 13.42 -2.09
CA ARG A 24 -2.82 14.40 -3.15
C ARG A 24 -2.96 15.84 -2.63
N THR A 25 -1.90 16.33 -1.99
CA THR A 25 -1.80 17.70 -1.46
C THR A 25 -1.61 18.67 -2.62
N GLN A 26 -2.29 19.81 -2.57
CA GLN A 26 -2.12 20.88 -3.55
C GLN A 26 -1.19 21.97 -3.02
N ARG A 27 -0.29 22.43 -3.87
CA ARG A 27 0.65 23.51 -3.56
C ARG A 27 0.77 24.49 -4.72
N THR A 28 1.00 25.77 -4.42
CA THR A 28 1.40 26.75 -5.42
C THR A 28 2.91 26.73 -5.55
N LEU A 29 3.40 26.37 -6.73
CA LEU A 29 4.81 26.40 -7.10
C LEU A 29 5.14 27.71 -7.77
N THR A 30 6.28 28.31 -7.41
CA THR A 30 6.83 29.49 -8.10
C THR A 30 7.97 29.04 -8.99
N LEU A 31 7.79 29.16 -10.29
CA LEU A 31 8.78 28.75 -11.30
C LEU A 31 9.95 29.75 -11.34
N SER A 32 11.04 29.36 -11.99
CA SER A 32 12.26 30.20 -12.10
C SER A 32 12.04 31.55 -12.79
N ASP A 33 11.00 31.68 -13.61
CA ASP A 33 10.59 32.91 -14.27
C ASP A 33 9.61 33.77 -13.43
N GLY A 34 9.30 33.35 -12.20
CA GLY A 34 8.35 33.98 -11.29
C GLY A 34 6.89 33.60 -11.52
N THR A 35 6.58 32.77 -12.52
CA THR A 35 5.22 32.28 -12.76
C THR A 35 4.78 31.38 -11.61
N GLN A 36 3.53 31.53 -11.17
CA GLN A 36 2.91 30.68 -10.16
C GLN A 36 1.97 29.67 -10.81
N VAL A 37 2.11 28.41 -10.43
CA VAL A 37 1.25 27.31 -10.87
C VAL A 37 0.75 26.49 -9.68
N THR A 38 -0.51 26.10 -9.70
CA THR A 38 -1.05 25.15 -8.71
C THR A 38 -0.79 23.73 -9.20
N ALA A 39 -0.14 22.92 -8.38
CA ALA A 39 0.19 21.54 -8.68
C ALA A 39 -0.21 20.63 -7.51
N THR A 40 -0.49 19.36 -7.81
CA THR A 40 -0.83 18.30 -6.86
C THR A 40 0.33 17.32 -6.78
N LEU A 41 0.72 16.92 -5.57
CA LEU A 41 1.71 15.88 -5.35
C LEU A 41 1.17 14.55 -5.88
N SER A 42 1.95 13.85 -6.68
CA SER A 42 1.60 12.60 -7.36
C SER A 42 2.78 11.63 -7.36
N GLY A 43 2.50 10.33 -7.40
CA GLY A 43 3.51 9.27 -7.39
C GLY A 43 3.63 8.58 -6.04
N ASP A 44 4.77 7.96 -5.81
CA ASP A 44 5.12 7.20 -4.61
C ASP A 44 6.62 7.38 -4.26
N GLU A 45 7.14 6.57 -3.34
CA GLU A 45 8.55 6.60 -2.90
C GLU A 45 9.55 6.29 -4.04
N ASN A 46 9.10 5.64 -5.10
CA ASN A 46 9.96 5.29 -6.23
C ASN A 46 10.18 6.47 -7.15
N TYR A 47 9.11 7.24 -7.35
CA TYR A 47 9.13 8.45 -8.14
C TYR A 47 7.91 9.31 -7.86
N HIS A 48 8.12 10.54 -7.41
CA HIS A 48 7.07 11.51 -7.16
C HIS A 48 7.38 12.85 -7.81
N TYR A 49 6.35 13.61 -8.09
CA TYR A 49 6.43 14.89 -8.77
C TYR A 49 5.17 15.72 -8.53
N TRP A 50 5.25 16.98 -8.83
CA TRP A 50 4.15 17.91 -8.76
C TRP A 50 3.49 18.04 -10.12
N LYS A 51 2.20 17.73 -10.23
CA LYS A 51 1.42 17.73 -11.46
C LYS A 51 0.39 18.86 -11.47
N THR A 52 0.38 19.65 -12.54
CA THR A 52 -0.62 20.71 -12.75
C THR A 52 -1.86 20.16 -13.47
N ALA A 53 -2.98 20.88 -13.39
CA ALA A 53 -4.23 20.48 -14.06
C ALA A 53 -4.11 20.44 -15.60
N ASP A 54 -3.16 21.16 -16.19
CA ASP A 54 -2.85 21.12 -17.62
C ASP A 54 -1.85 20.02 -18.01
N GLY A 55 -1.44 19.17 -17.04
CA GLY A 55 -0.62 17.99 -17.25
C GLY A 55 0.89 18.21 -17.25
N ARG A 56 1.38 19.41 -16.89
CA ARG A 56 2.82 19.63 -16.66
C ARG A 56 3.26 18.97 -15.38
N ALA A 57 4.49 18.46 -15.36
CA ALA A 57 5.09 17.80 -14.20
C ALA A 57 6.37 18.53 -13.77
N PHE A 58 6.58 18.63 -12.46
CA PHE A 58 7.72 19.34 -11.85
C PHE A 58 8.32 18.49 -10.74
N VAL A 59 9.65 18.45 -10.67
CA VAL A 59 10.41 17.95 -9.53
C VAL A 59 11.11 19.12 -8.86
N MET A 60 11.34 19.01 -7.56
CA MET A 60 12.11 20.03 -6.83
C MET A 60 13.60 19.73 -6.95
N ASN A 61 14.43 20.73 -7.27
CA ASN A 61 15.87 20.57 -7.22
C ASN A 61 16.42 20.77 -5.79
N GLU A 62 17.72 20.62 -5.60
CA GLU A 62 18.40 20.76 -4.30
C GLU A 62 18.17 22.14 -3.64
N GLU A 63 17.86 23.18 -4.44
CA GLU A 63 17.53 24.53 -3.96
C GLU A 63 16.03 24.72 -3.74
N ASN A 64 15.23 23.65 -3.82
CA ASN A 64 13.77 23.65 -3.72
C ASN A 64 13.09 24.51 -4.80
N ILE A 65 13.68 24.58 -5.99
CA ILE A 65 13.14 25.28 -7.16
C ILE A 65 12.49 24.26 -8.09
N PRO A 66 11.21 24.46 -8.51
CA PRO A 66 10.53 23.55 -9.43
C PRO A 66 11.21 23.48 -10.80
N GLN A 67 11.53 22.29 -11.26
CA GLN A 67 12.05 22.02 -12.60
C GLN A 67 11.05 21.20 -13.38
N GLU A 68 10.66 21.66 -14.56
CA GLU A 68 9.73 20.94 -15.41
C GLU A 68 10.41 19.70 -16.03
N ILE A 69 9.68 18.56 -15.98
CA ILE A 69 10.13 17.28 -16.52
C ILE A 69 9.07 16.73 -17.48
N SER A 70 9.46 15.81 -18.37
CA SER A 70 8.48 15.06 -19.13
C SER A 70 8.06 13.79 -18.37
N LEU A 71 6.78 13.45 -18.39
CA LEU A 71 6.26 12.20 -17.81
C LEU A 71 6.93 10.97 -18.41
N GLN A 72 7.34 11.03 -19.68
CA GLN A 72 8.10 9.94 -20.35
C GLN A 72 9.48 9.73 -19.72
N GLN A 73 10.16 10.80 -19.34
CA GLN A 73 11.44 10.71 -18.60
C GLN A 73 11.22 10.12 -17.21
N ALA A 74 10.17 10.56 -16.51
CA ALA A 74 9.76 10.00 -15.23
C ALA A 74 9.54 8.50 -15.32
N GLN A 75 8.76 8.06 -16.29
CA GLN A 75 8.43 6.64 -16.52
C GLN A 75 9.69 5.80 -16.85
N SER A 76 10.62 6.35 -17.64
CA SER A 76 11.87 5.65 -17.96
C SER A 76 12.77 5.48 -16.74
N LYS A 77 12.83 6.48 -15.85
CA LYS A 77 13.60 6.45 -14.61
C LYS A 77 12.98 5.46 -13.62
N LEU A 78 11.67 5.50 -13.43
CA LEU A 78 10.94 4.54 -12.61
C LEU A 78 11.16 3.10 -13.07
N GLN A 79 11.03 2.82 -14.38
CA GLN A 79 11.26 1.49 -14.93
C GLN A 79 12.67 0.97 -14.65
N ALA A 80 13.69 1.83 -14.73
CA ALA A 80 15.06 1.44 -14.41
C ALA A 80 15.23 1.02 -12.95
N LYS A 81 14.56 1.70 -12.01
CA LYS A 81 14.59 1.39 -10.57
C LYS A 81 13.83 0.11 -10.25
N VAL A 82 12.64 -0.01 -10.82
CA VAL A 82 11.74 -1.15 -10.63
C VAL A 82 12.38 -2.46 -11.09
N GLN A 83 13.26 -2.44 -12.10
CA GLN A 83 13.96 -3.64 -12.59
C GLN A 83 14.98 -4.24 -11.62
N ALA A 84 15.43 -3.50 -10.63
CA ALA A 84 16.52 -3.91 -9.74
C ALA A 84 16.06 -4.59 -8.45
N ARG A 85 14.77 -4.76 -8.21
CA ARG A 85 14.22 -5.11 -6.88
C ARG A 85 13.79 -6.57 -6.74
N ASN A 86 14.30 -7.20 -5.71
CA ASN A 86 13.66 -8.05 -4.71
C ASN A 86 13.36 -9.54 -4.99
N ALA A 87 14.37 -10.40 -4.81
CA ALA A 87 14.20 -11.87 -4.89
C ALA A 87 13.48 -12.47 -3.66
N HIS A 88 13.72 -11.96 -2.46
CA HIS A 88 13.15 -12.50 -1.20
C HIS A 88 11.66 -12.19 -1.08
N ARG A 89 11.27 -10.95 -1.33
CA ARG A 89 9.87 -10.50 -1.34
C ARG A 89 9.03 -11.27 -2.37
N ILE A 90 9.58 -11.50 -3.57
CA ILE A 90 8.96 -12.35 -4.58
C ILE A 90 8.76 -13.76 -4.06
N ALA A 91 9.76 -14.33 -3.38
CA ALA A 91 9.66 -15.66 -2.81
C ALA A 91 8.55 -15.72 -1.74
N LYS A 92 8.40 -14.70 -0.90
CA LYS A 92 7.34 -14.59 0.10
C LYS A 92 5.96 -14.52 -0.56
N ARG A 93 5.78 -13.64 -1.54
CA ARG A 93 4.52 -13.52 -2.32
C ARG A 93 4.20 -14.78 -3.13
N THR A 94 5.19 -15.56 -3.55
CA THR A 94 4.97 -16.83 -4.26
C THR A 94 4.44 -17.95 -3.38
N LYS A 95 4.61 -17.89 -2.06
CA LYS A 95 4.05 -18.88 -1.12
C LYS A 95 2.52 -18.78 -1.07
N HIS A 96 1.93 -17.62 -1.36
CA HIS A 96 0.49 -17.42 -1.38
C HIS A 96 -0.15 -17.93 -2.67
N LYS A 97 -1.02 -18.94 -2.54
CA LYS A 97 -1.73 -19.59 -3.65
C LYS A 97 -3.18 -19.11 -3.80
N ALA A 98 -3.67 -18.35 -2.84
CA ALA A 98 -5.08 -18.01 -2.69
C ALA A 98 -5.58 -16.90 -3.62
N ALA A 99 -4.96 -16.77 -4.75
CA ALA A 99 -5.34 -15.74 -5.70
C ALA A 99 -6.77 -15.83 -6.21
N TRP A 100 -7.37 -17.00 -6.15
CA TRP A 100 -8.73 -17.28 -6.66
C TRP A 100 -9.52 -18.27 -5.81
N GLY A 101 -9.12 -18.52 -4.56
CA GLY A 101 -9.79 -19.45 -3.66
C GLY A 101 -9.31 -19.27 -2.21
N ALA A 102 -9.88 -20.00 -1.28
CA ALA A 102 -9.46 -19.97 0.11
C ALA A 102 -7.99 -20.39 0.27
N GLU A 103 -7.23 -19.64 1.07
CA GLU A 103 -5.86 -20.02 1.43
C GLU A 103 -5.87 -21.30 2.27
N THR A 104 -4.99 -22.23 1.92
CA THR A 104 -4.83 -23.50 2.66
C THR A 104 -3.98 -23.36 3.93
N ASN A 105 -3.14 -22.30 3.99
CA ASN A 105 -2.32 -21.97 5.15
C ASN A 105 -2.63 -20.52 5.57
N PRO A 106 -3.76 -20.28 6.26
CA PRO A 106 -4.14 -18.94 6.63
C PRO A 106 -3.12 -18.31 7.58
N ILE A 107 -2.85 -17.04 7.40
CA ILE A 107 -2.08 -16.24 8.34
C ILE A 107 -2.90 -16.12 9.62
N SER A 108 -2.43 -16.67 10.72
CA SER A 108 -3.22 -16.78 11.93
C SER A 108 -2.39 -16.78 13.21
N GLY A 109 -3.08 -16.65 14.33
CA GLY A 109 -2.48 -16.65 15.66
C GLY A 109 -1.92 -15.28 16.05
N GLU A 110 -1.28 -15.25 17.21
CA GLU A 110 -0.59 -14.06 17.71
C GLU A 110 0.84 -14.03 17.16
N ARG A 111 1.22 -12.88 16.61
CA ARG A 111 2.57 -12.63 16.07
C ARG A 111 3.16 -11.39 16.72
N LYS A 112 4.49 -11.34 16.80
CA LYS A 112 5.21 -10.18 17.33
C LYS A 112 5.63 -9.26 16.20
N GLY A 113 5.37 -7.94 16.36
CA GLY A 113 5.92 -6.89 15.52
C GLY A 113 7.07 -6.17 16.24
N LEU A 114 8.09 -5.78 15.51
CA LEU A 114 9.19 -4.98 16.03
C LEU A 114 9.10 -3.54 15.55
N VAL A 115 8.89 -2.60 16.47
CA VAL A 115 8.83 -1.17 16.21
C VAL A 115 10.00 -0.46 16.86
N ILE A 116 10.70 0.40 16.13
CA ILE A 116 11.82 1.20 16.63
C ILE A 116 11.53 2.67 16.42
N LEU A 117 11.51 3.44 17.50
CA LEU A 117 11.35 4.88 17.49
C LEU A 117 12.72 5.54 17.32
N VAL A 118 12.80 6.58 16.48
CA VAL A 118 14.05 7.17 16.07
C VAL A 118 14.07 8.70 16.27
N ASN A 119 15.08 9.16 16.99
CA ASN A 119 15.52 10.56 16.98
C ASN A 119 16.67 10.74 16.00
N TYR A 120 16.68 11.83 15.26
CA TYR A 120 17.87 12.30 14.59
C TYR A 120 18.77 13.08 15.56
N LYS A 121 20.00 13.35 15.16
CA LYS A 121 20.93 14.14 15.97
C LYS A 121 20.37 15.54 16.28
N ASP A 122 19.72 16.16 15.32
CA ASP A 122 19.16 17.51 15.36
C ASP A 122 17.64 17.58 15.54
N LYS A 123 16.93 16.44 15.44
CA LYS A 123 15.48 16.39 15.57
C LYS A 123 15.08 15.26 16.50
N LYS A 124 14.31 15.60 17.52
CA LYS A 124 13.76 14.63 18.47
C LYS A 124 12.28 14.43 18.26
N MET A 125 11.80 13.24 18.56
CA MET A 125 10.37 12.95 18.63
C MET A 125 9.70 13.85 19.67
N GLN A 126 8.49 14.24 19.39
CA GLN A 126 7.60 15.00 20.28
C GLN A 126 6.77 14.06 21.14
N HIS A 127 6.55 12.82 20.67
CA HIS A 127 5.76 11.80 21.33
C HIS A 127 6.64 10.74 21.98
N THR A 128 6.12 10.16 23.07
CA THR A 128 6.84 9.20 23.90
C THR A 128 6.68 7.77 23.42
N GLN A 129 7.57 6.87 23.87
CA GLN A 129 7.43 5.43 23.67
C GLN A 129 6.10 4.88 24.20
N ALA A 130 5.59 5.42 25.33
CA ALA A 130 4.32 4.98 25.89
C ALA A 130 3.14 5.34 24.99
N GLU A 131 3.11 6.55 24.41
CA GLU A 131 2.10 6.96 23.43
C GLU A 131 2.14 6.06 22.19
N TYR A 132 3.34 5.74 21.69
CA TYR A 132 3.48 4.81 20.56
C TYR A 132 3.11 3.37 20.91
N ASN A 133 3.39 2.92 22.15
CA ASN A 133 2.91 1.62 22.60
C ASN A 133 1.38 1.58 22.60
N ASP A 134 0.71 2.65 23.03
CA ASP A 134 -0.74 2.78 22.94
C ASP A 134 -1.23 2.80 21.47
N TYR A 135 -0.58 3.57 20.60
CA TYR A 135 -0.88 3.66 19.17
C TYR A 135 -0.82 2.28 18.48
N PHE A 136 0.18 1.46 18.79
CA PHE A 136 0.33 0.14 18.18
C PHE A 136 -0.53 -0.94 18.84
N ASN A 137 -0.73 -0.93 20.17
CA ASN A 137 -1.22 -2.09 20.94
C ASN A 137 -2.52 -1.89 21.70
N LYS A 138 -2.88 -0.65 22.08
CA LYS A 138 -3.98 -0.40 23.03
C LYS A 138 -5.33 -0.72 22.41
N ALA A 139 -6.05 -1.64 23.00
CA ALA A 139 -7.41 -1.93 22.60
C ALA A 139 -8.32 -0.70 22.73
N GLY A 140 -9.04 -0.37 21.66
CA GLY A 140 -9.90 0.81 21.62
C GLY A 140 -9.11 2.13 21.64
N TYR A 141 -7.91 2.18 21.08
CA TYR A 141 -7.15 3.42 20.93
C TYR A 141 -7.96 4.46 20.15
N SER A 142 -8.06 5.67 20.69
CA SER A 142 -8.92 6.73 20.12
C SER A 142 -8.27 8.12 20.14
N GLU A 143 -6.99 8.20 20.46
CA GLU A 143 -6.27 9.48 20.38
C GLU A 143 -6.17 9.94 18.93
N ASN A 144 -6.17 11.25 18.72
CA ASN A 144 -6.15 11.87 17.40
C ASN A 144 -7.27 11.38 16.45
N ASN A 145 -8.44 11.03 16.98
CA ASN A 145 -9.63 10.54 16.26
C ASN A 145 -9.45 9.14 15.62
N CYS A 146 -8.46 8.37 16.06
CA CYS A 146 -8.29 7.00 15.56
C CYS A 146 -9.43 6.09 16.02
N THR A 147 -9.87 5.20 15.16
CA THR A 147 -10.94 4.19 15.44
C THR A 147 -10.44 3.03 16.29
N GLY A 148 -9.12 2.80 16.31
CA GLY A 148 -8.45 1.76 17.06
C GLY A 148 -6.94 1.87 16.91
N SER A 149 -6.21 0.94 17.54
CA SER A 149 -4.76 0.80 17.34
C SER A 149 -4.43 0.00 16.07
N VAL A 150 -3.16 -0.05 15.69
CA VAL A 150 -2.69 -0.93 14.58
C VAL A 150 -3.06 -2.39 14.87
N ARG A 151 -2.92 -2.85 16.12
CA ARG A 151 -3.37 -4.18 16.57
C ARG A 151 -4.87 -4.38 16.38
N ASP A 152 -5.70 -3.39 16.79
CA ASP A 152 -7.15 -3.46 16.63
C ASP A 152 -7.55 -3.59 15.16
N TYR A 153 -6.84 -2.89 14.28
CA TYR A 153 -7.06 -2.99 12.84
C TYR A 153 -6.91 -4.44 12.37
N PHE A 154 -5.73 -5.04 12.53
CA PHE A 154 -5.48 -6.41 12.04
C PHE A 154 -6.36 -7.47 12.73
N LEU A 155 -6.64 -7.30 14.02
CA LEU A 155 -7.56 -8.18 14.75
C LEU A 155 -8.97 -8.12 14.14
N SER A 156 -9.45 -6.92 13.81
CA SER A 156 -10.75 -6.72 13.16
C SER A 156 -10.77 -7.27 11.73
N GLN A 157 -9.75 -6.96 10.91
CA GLN A 157 -9.72 -7.41 9.52
C GLN A 157 -9.72 -8.93 9.39
N SER A 158 -9.12 -9.62 10.35
CA SER A 158 -9.03 -11.08 10.40
C SER A 158 -10.19 -11.75 11.13
N TYR A 159 -11.17 -11.01 11.59
CA TYR A 159 -12.27 -11.54 12.45
C TYR A 159 -11.71 -12.28 13.69
N GLY A 160 -10.67 -11.72 14.30
CA GLY A 160 -10.02 -12.29 15.48
C GLY A 160 -9.09 -13.48 15.22
N LYS A 161 -8.83 -13.85 13.96
CA LYS A 161 -7.96 -14.99 13.64
C LYS A 161 -6.46 -14.65 13.71
N PHE A 162 -6.10 -13.40 13.49
CA PHE A 162 -4.74 -12.91 13.49
C PHE A 162 -4.61 -11.68 14.38
N SER A 163 -3.62 -11.66 15.25
CA SER A 163 -3.32 -10.55 16.15
C SER A 163 -1.83 -10.25 16.12
N LEU A 164 -1.50 -8.95 16.05
CA LEU A 164 -0.15 -8.45 16.23
C LEU A 164 0.01 -7.89 17.63
N ASP A 165 1.11 -8.22 18.29
CA ASP A 165 1.54 -7.63 19.54
C ASP A 165 2.91 -6.99 19.34
N PHE A 166 2.97 -5.66 19.41
CA PHE A 166 4.15 -4.91 19.03
C PHE A 166 5.07 -4.63 20.21
N ASP A 167 6.33 -4.97 20.08
CA ASP A 167 7.38 -4.51 20.97
C ASP A 167 7.90 -3.16 20.45
N VAL A 168 7.55 -2.07 21.12
CA VAL A 168 7.96 -0.71 20.77
C VAL A 168 9.23 -0.33 21.53
N MET A 169 10.29 -0.06 20.81
CA MET A 169 11.62 0.23 21.36
C MET A 169 12.05 1.68 21.10
N GLY A 170 12.97 2.17 21.88
CA GLY A 170 13.54 3.51 21.73
C GLY A 170 12.78 4.59 22.52
N PRO A 171 12.86 5.87 22.10
CA PRO A 171 13.56 6.32 20.89
C PRO A 171 15.09 6.21 21.01
N VAL A 172 15.71 5.63 19.98
CA VAL A 172 17.16 5.66 19.80
C VAL A 172 17.57 6.96 19.11
N THR A 173 18.83 7.43 19.34
CA THR A 173 19.31 8.66 18.69
C THR A 173 20.40 8.32 17.68
N LEU A 174 20.13 8.68 16.43
CA LEU A 174 21.04 8.45 15.31
C LEU A 174 22.23 9.44 15.32
N SER A 175 23.30 9.07 14.64
CA SER A 175 24.55 9.83 14.60
C SER A 175 24.51 11.07 13.71
N LYS A 176 23.61 11.16 12.73
CA LYS A 176 23.50 12.22 11.73
C LYS A 176 22.22 13.03 11.90
N ASN A 177 22.17 14.16 11.20
CA ASN A 177 21.01 15.04 11.13
C ASN A 177 19.91 14.44 10.23
N LEU A 178 18.67 14.90 10.40
CA LEU A 178 17.54 14.51 9.57
C LEU A 178 17.86 14.64 8.06
N SER A 179 18.39 15.78 7.65
CA SER A 179 18.71 16.05 6.25
C SER A 179 19.77 15.14 5.65
N TYR A 180 20.60 14.48 6.46
CA TYR A 180 21.54 13.47 5.94
C TYR A 180 20.81 12.21 5.48
N TYR A 181 19.80 11.75 6.25
CA TYR A 181 19.08 10.51 5.93
C TYR A 181 17.98 10.71 4.88
N GLY A 182 17.29 11.85 4.92
CA GLY A 182 16.17 12.14 4.03
C GLY A 182 16.52 13.10 2.88
N ASP A 183 17.80 13.42 2.64
CA ASP A 183 18.18 14.21 1.47
C ASP A 183 17.99 13.38 0.19
N ASN A 184 17.48 13.99 -0.86
CA ASN A 184 17.14 13.31 -2.09
C ASN A 184 18.31 13.23 -3.08
N ASP A 185 18.38 12.15 -3.85
CA ASP A 185 19.25 12.04 -5.02
C ASP A 185 18.69 12.88 -6.20
N SER A 186 19.40 12.89 -7.33
CA SER A 186 18.95 13.61 -8.54
C SER A 186 17.63 13.08 -9.13
N ASP A 187 17.14 11.96 -8.64
CA ASP A 187 15.93 11.31 -9.09
C ASP A 187 14.78 11.44 -8.07
N GLY A 188 15.04 12.16 -6.96
CA GLY A 188 14.06 12.45 -5.92
C GLY A 188 13.87 11.31 -4.90
N ASN A 189 14.86 10.42 -4.72
CA ASN A 189 14.77 9.38 -3.70
C ASN A 189 15.64 9.69 -2.52
N ASP A 190 15.20 9.27 -1.34
CA ASP A 190 15.98 9.31 -0.12
C ASP A 190 17.34 8.62 -0.30
N LYS A 191 18.41 9.31 0.01
CA LYS A 191 19.78 8.80 -0.16
C LYS A 191 20.20 7.79 0.88
N HIS A 192 19.68 7.91 2.13
CA HIS A 192 20.19 7.18 3.28
C HIS A 192 19.09 6.65 4.20
N ALA A 193 17.90 6.38 3.68
CA ALA A 193 16.78 5.86 4.48
C ALA A 193 17.08 4.46 5.04
N ALA A 194 17.67 3.58 4.25
CA ALA A 194 18.06 2.25 4.72
C ALA A 194 19.26 2.31 5.69
N GLU A 195 20.17 3.28 5.53
CA GLU A 195 21.22 3.53 6.51
C GLU A 195 20.63 3.95 7.87
N MET A 196 19.58 4.81 7.85
CA MET A 196 18.83 5.17 9.06
C MET A 196 18.29 3.92 9.77
N VAL A 197 17.60 3.06 9.04
CA VAL A 197 17.01 1.83 9.57
C VAL A 197 18.10 0.90 10.14
N ALA A 198 19.18 0.70 9.39
CA ALA A 198 20.29 -0.17 9.82
C ALA A 198 20.98 0.35 11.09
N GLU A 199 21.13 1.65 11.24
CA GLU A 199 21.66 2.27 12.46
C GLU A 199 20.67 2.12 13.62
N ALA A 200 19.38 2.41 13.39
CA ALA A 200 18.34 2.26 14.40
C ALA A 200 18.27 0.82 14.95
N VAL A 201 18.29 -0.16 14.06
CA VAL A 201 18.32 -1.59 14.42
C VAL A 201 19.52 -1.90 15.32
N LYS A 202 20.73 -1.53 14.93
CA LYS A 202 21.95 -1.78 15.72
C LYS A 202 21.90 -1.18 17.12
N LEU A 203 21.26 -0.02 17.26
CA LEU A 203 21.10 0.68 18.54
C LEU A 203 20.01 0.05 19.42
N ALA A 204 18.91 -0.43 18.83
CA ALA A 204 17.73 -0.86 19.55
C ALA A 204 17.75 -2.34 19.97
N VAL A 205 18.29 -3.25 19.13
CA VAL A 205 18.06 -4.69 19.32
C VAL A 205 19.14 -5.41 20.14
N SER A 206 20.01 -4.69 20.81
CA SER A 206 21.03 -5.31 21.67
C SER A 206 20.38 -6.16 22.78
N GLY A 207 20.67 -7.45 22.81
CA GLY A 207 20.14 -8.40 23.80
C GLY A 207 18.71 -8.87 23.53
N ILE A 208 18.12 -8.53 22.40
CA ILE A 208 16.79 -8.97 22.01
C ILE A 208 16.87 -10.33 21.28
N ASP A 209 15.95 -11.23 21.61
CA ASP A 209 15.74 -12.45 20.84
C ASP A 209 14.91 -12.14 19.59
N LEU A 210 15.59 -12.07 18.44
CA LEU A 210 14.96 -11.74 17.15
C LEU A 210 14.13 -12.88 16.57
N LYS A 211 14.29 -14.13 17.05
CA LYS A 211 13.51 -15.28 16.55
C LYS A 211 12.00 -15.13 16.78
N LYS A 212 11.60 -14.32 17.76
CA LYS A 212 10.17 -14.06 18.02
C LYS A 212 9.47 -13.23 16.92
N TYR A 213 10.24 -12.56 16.06
CA TYR A 213 9.76 -11.78 14.92
C TYR A 213 9.95 -12.51 13.58
N ASP A 214 10.48 -13.72 13.59
CA ASP A 214 10.56 -14.65 12.47
C ASP A 214 9.33 -15.58 12.54
N TRP A 215 8.28 -15.24 11.82
CA TRP A 215 6.96 -15.88 11.98
C TRP A 215 6.88 -17.26 11.34
N ASP A 216 7.63 -17.49 10.27
CA ASP A 216 7.60 -18.73 9.50
C ASP A 216 8.86 -19.62 9.70
N GLY A 217 9.84 -19.13 10.48
CA GLY A 217 11.03 -19.87 10.87
C GLY A 217 12.07 -19.98 9.75
N ASP A 218 12.08 -19.05 8.81
CA ASP A 218 13.00 -19.04 7.66
C ASP A 218 14.35 -18.37 7.97
N GLY A 219 14.50 -17.84 9.18
CA GLY A 219 15.72 -17.18 9.65
C GLY A 219 15.75 -15.67 9.38
N TYR A 220 14.66 -15.11 8.88
CA TYR A 220 14.49 -13.67 8.67
C TYR A 220 13.42 -13.10 9.59
N VAL A 221 13.65 -11.88 10.09
CA VAL A 221 12.58 -11.08 10.71
C VAL A 221 11.57 -10.70 9.61
N ASP A 222 10.29 -10.93 9.86
CA ASP A 222 9.25 -10.66 8.86
C ASP A 222 9.17 -9.19 8.47
N GLN A 223 9.29 -8.28 9.44
CA GLN A 223 9.44 -6.85 9.20
C GLN A 223 9.92 -6.11 10.45
N VAL A 224 10.81 -5.15 10.26
CA VAL A 224 11.10 -4.10 11.23
C VAL A 224 10.36 -2.83 10.83
N TYR A 225 9.66 -2.20 11.75
CA TYR A 225 8.98 -0.94 11.53
C TYR A 225 9.70 0.19 12.24
N VAL A 226 10.04 1.27 11.52
CA VAL A 226 10.72 2.43 12.07
C VAL A 226 9.83 3.66 12.04
N VAL A 227 9.61 4.29 13.20
CA VAL A 227 8.96 5.60 13.27
C VAL A 227 10.01 6.66 13.51
N TYR A 228 10.18 7.56 12.56
CA TYR A 228 11.19 8.61 12.62
C TYR A 228 10.61 9.97 13.02
N ALA A 229 11.39 10.77 13.75
CA ALA A 229 10.99 12.07 14.31
C ALA A 229 10.64 13.07 13.20
N GLY A 230 9.48 13.74 13.33
CA GLY A 230 9.04 14.82 12.45
C GLY A 230 8.09 14.36 11.37
N TYR A 231 8.11 15.03 10.21
CA TYR A 231 7.17 14.87 9.11
C TYR A 231 7.73 14.01 7.99
N GLY A 232 6.85 13.48 7.12
CA GLY A 232 7.21 12.71 5.94
C GLY A 232 6.90 13.44 4.63
N GLU A 233 7.73 13.22 3.61
CA GLU A 233 7.63 13.89 2.32
C GLU A 233 6.31 13.62 1.58
N HIS A 234 5.72 12.43 1.75
CA HIS A 234 4.43 12.04 1.17
C HIS A 234 3.26 13.00 1.49
N ALA A 235 3.39 13.80 2.54
CA ALA A 235 2.37 14.72 3.03
C ALA A 235 2.80 16.20 2.94
N ASP A 236 3.60 16.54 1.93
CA ASP A 236 4.09 17.91 1.65
C ASP A 236 5.11 18.46 2.68
N ALA A 237 5.85 17.58 3.35
CA ALA A 237 7.01 18.01 4.12
C ALA A 237 8.18 18.37 3.17
N PRO A 238 9.24 19.07 3.67
CA PRO A 238 10.41 19.40 2.85
C PRO A 238 11.08 18.16 2.24
N ALA A 239 11.61 18.30 1.03
CA ALA A 239 12.30 17.25 0.26
C ALA A 239 13.57 16.65 0.92
N ASN A 240 13.95 17.11 2.10
CA ASN A 240 15.00 16.51 2.92
C ASN A 240 14.44 15.69 4.10
N THR A 241 13.17 15.29 4.01
CA THR A 241 12.52 14.35 4.93
C THR A 241 12.25 13.04 4.21
N ILE A 242 12.20 11.93 4.95
CA ILE A 242 12.03 10.60 4.37
C ILE A 242 10.58 10.41 3.91
N TRP A 243 10.41 9.77 2.76
CA TRP A 243 9.13 9.23 2.31
C TRP A 243 8.81 7.93 3.07
N PRO A 244 7.63 7.76 3.70
CA PRO A 244 7.21 6.47 4.26
C PRO A 244 7.20 5.37 3.20
N HIS A 245 7.83 4.24 3.50
CA HIS A 245 7.94 3.12 2.55
C HIS A 245 8.29 1.81 3.24
N GLU A 246 8.01 0.70 2.55
CA GLU A 246 8.54 -0.63 2.86
C GLU A 246 9.60 -0.99 1.83
N PHE A 247 10.76 -1.48 2.30
CA PHE A 247 11.88 -1.86 1.43
C PHE A 247 12.77 -2.93 2.08
N GLU A 248 13.85 -3.28 1.40
CA GLU A 248 14.87 -4.22 1.88
C GLU A 248 16.26 -3.59 1.97
N LEU A 249 16.93 -3.82 3.09
CA LEU A 249 18.30 -3.34 3.31
C LEU A 249 19.28 -3.87 2.25
N SER A 250 19.12 -5.14 1.84
CA SER A 250 19.97 -5.75 0.82
C SER A 250 19.81 -5.13 -0.56
N GLU A 251 18.60 -4.68 -0.90
CA GLU A 251 18.35 -3.98 -2.16
C GLU A 251 18.87 -2.54 -2.11
N ALA A 252 18.61 -1.81 -1.02
CA ALA A 252 19.08 -0.45 -0.82
C ALA A 252 20.62 -0.34 -0.93
N ALA A 253 21.34 -1.32 -0.41
CA ALA A 253 22.81 -1.38 -0.48
C ALA A 253 23.34 -1.42 -1.94
N LYS A 254 22.55 -1.88 -2.92
CA LYS A 254 22.94 -1.86 -4.34
C LYS A 254 22.99 -0.44 -4.90
N TYR A 255 22.31 0.48 -4.23
CA TYR A 255 22.28 1.92 -4.54
C TYR A 255 23.15 2.75 -3.59
N ASN A 256 24.02 2.09 -2.82
CA ASN A 256 24.89 2.68 -1.80
C ASN A 256 24.12 3.28 -0.60
N ASP A 257 22.89 2.85 -0.37
CA ASP A 257 22.13 3.18 0.83
C ASP A 257 22.25 2.06 1.86
N GLY A 258 23.05 2.33 2.88
CA GLY A 258 23.26 1.43 4.03
C GLY A 258 24.14 0.21 3.79
N PRO A 259 24.30 -0.63 4.82
CA PRO A 259 25.26 -1.74 4.84
C PRO A 259 24.72 -3.05 4.24
N GLY A 260 23.47 -3.09 3.78
CA GLY A 260 22.75 -4.31 3.40
C GLY A 260 22.11 -5.01 4.60
N ALA A 261 21.61 -6.24 4.36
CA ALA A 261 20.97 -7.05 5.38
C ALA A 261 21.83 -7.23 6.63
N LEU A 262 21.21 -7.24 7.81
CA LEU A 262 21.88 -7.33 9.09
C LEU A 262 21.64 -8.70 9.73
N THR A 263 22.66 -9.51 9.89
CA THR A 263 22.54 -10.78 10.64
C THR A 263 22.98 -10.59 12.09
N ILE A 264 22.06 -10.75 13.03
CA ILE A 264 22.28 -10.57 14.46
C ILE A 264 21.84 -11.84 15.18
N ASN A 265 22.76 -12.48 15.92
CA ASN A 265 22.49 -13.73 16.65
C ASN A 265 21.89 -14.86 15.78
N GLY A 266 22.26 -14.91 14.50
CA GLY A 266 21.81 -15.94 13.56
C GLY A 266 20.43 -15.70 12.94
N VAL A 267 19.82 -14.54 13.16
CA VAL A 267 18.59 -14.09 12.49
C VAL A 267 18.91 -12.87 11.63
N THR A 268 18.36 -12.82 10.43
CA THR A 268 18.61 -11.76 9.46
C THR A 268 17.47 -10.75 9.48
N ILE A 269 17.80 -9.46 9.54
CA ILE A 269 16.91 -8.34 9.32
C ILE A 269 17.21 -7.80 7.93
N ASP A 270 16.23 -7.82 7.05
CA ASP A 270 16.32 -7.33 5.69
C ASP A 270 15.10 -6.45 5.34
N THR A 271 13.90 -6.99 5.47
CA THR A 271 12.65 -6.24 5.23
C THR A 271 12.41 -5.22 6.34
N TYR A 272 12.16 -3.99 5.95
CA TYR A 272 11.78 -2.91 6.85
C TYR A 272 10.65 -2.06 6.25
N ALA A 273 9.92 -1.37 7.12
CA ALA A 273 9.10 -0.25 6.72
C ALA A 273 9.39 0.95 7.63
N CYS A 274 9.06 2.14 7.18
CA CYS A 274 9.20 3.33 7.98
C CYS A 274 8.07 4.33 7.75
N SER A 275 7.78 5.15 8.77
CA SER A 275 6.83 6.25 8.67
C SER A 275 7.25 7.43 9.54
N SER A 276 6.65 8.60 9.23
CA SER A 276 6.85 9.81 10.02
C SER A 276 6.11 9.75 11.37
N GLU A 277 6.65 10.46 12.36
CA GLU A 277 5.97 10.68 13.62
C GLU A 277 4.73 11.55 13.47
N LEU A 278 4.85 12.64 12.68
CA LEU A 278 3.86 13.70 12.60
C LEU A 278 3.18 13.73 11.24
N ARG A 279 1.87 13.98 11.27
CA ARG A 279 1.05 14.13 10.07
C ARG A 279 1.26 15.47 9.37
N GLY A 280 1.12 15.48 8.05
CA GLY A 280 1.22 16.68 7.24
C GLY A 280 2.60 17.32 7.25
N SER A 281 2.66 18.64 7.20
CA SER A 281 3.90 19.42 7.18
C SER A 281 4.00 20.46 8.31
N SER A 282 3.03 20.46 9.23
CA SER A 282 3.00 21.40 10.36
C SER A 282 2.18 20.86 11.54
N GLY A 283 2.40 21.44 12.74
CA GLY A 283 1.71 21.02 13.95
C GLY A 283 2.45 19.94 14.72
N ASN A 284 1.76 19.25 15.63
CA ASN A 284 2.36 18.28 16.53
C ASN A 284 1.49 17.02 16.72
N LYS A 285 0.48 16.81 15.87
CA LYS A 285 -0.34 15.61 15.95
C LYS A 285 0.41 14.43 15.34
N MET A 286 0.34 13.28 16.00
CA MET A 286 0.80 12.02 15.44
C MET A 286 0.07 11.73 14.12
N ASP A 287 0.75 11.05 13.21
CA ASP A 287 0.10 10.52 12.03
C ASP A 287 -0.95 9.48 12.39
N GLY A 288 -1.95 9.28 11.54
CA GLY A 288 -2.95 8.24 11.74
C GLY A 288 -2.35 6.86 11.56
N ILE A 289 -3.10 5.83 11.97
CA ILE A 289 -2.61 4.44 11.91
C ILE A 289 -2.57 3.88 10.48
N GLY A 290 -3.16 4.58 9.51
CA GLY A 290 -3.36 4.07 8.15
C GLY A 290 -2.06 3.77 7.43
N THR A 291 -1.07 4.67 7.50
CA THR A 291 0.28 4.42 6.94
C THR A 291 0.91 3.19 7.57
N ALA A 292 0.87 3.06 8.91
CA ALA A 292 1.43 1.91 9.59
C ALA A 292 0.71 0.60 9.22
N CYS A 293 -0.61 0.62 9.10
CA CYS A 293 -1.37 -0.55 8.66
C CYS A 293 -1.07 -0.94 7.22
N HIS A 294 -0.94 0.03 6.31
CA HIS A 294 -0.59 -0.19 4.91
C HIS A 294 0.79 -0.84 4.78
N GLU A 295 1.83 -0.19 5.30
CA GLU A 295 3.20 -0.68 5.20
C GLU A 295 3.39 -2.04 5.88
N PHE A 296 2.72 -2.25 7.03
CA PHE A 296 2.80 -3.53 7.71
C PHE A 296 2.04 -4.64 6.96
N SER A 297 1.06 -4.30 6.14
CA SER A 297 0.33 -5.28 5.31
C SER A 297 1.21 -5.91 4.22
N HIS A 298 2.29 -5.25 3.82
CA HIS A 298 3.23 -5.82 2.87
C HIS A 298 3.97 -7.04 3.44
N CYS A 299 4.15 -7.15 4.75
CA CYS A 299 4.68 -8.37 5.36
C CYS A 299 3.70 -9.56 5.30
N LEU A 300 2.40 -9.29 5.05
CA LEU A 300 1.41 -10.31 4.70
C LEU A 300 1.47 -10.69 3.22
N ALA A 301 2.44 -10.16 2.47
CA ALA A 301 2.65 -10.34 1.03
C ALA A 301 1.54 -9.73 0.13
N ILE A 302 0.76 -8.79 0.64
CA ILE A 302 -0.25 -8.05 -0.12
C ILE A 302 0.45 -6.94 -0.92
N PRO A 303 0.23 -6.82 -2.25
CA PRO A 303 0.77 -5.73 -3.05
C PRO A 303 -0.07 -4.46 -2.93
N ASP A 304 0.44 -3.35 -3.48
CA ASP A 304 -0.34 -2.13 -3.69
C ASP A 304 -1.47 -2.36 -4.69
N MET A 305 -2.60 -1.73 -4.42
CA MET A 305 -3.79 -1.75 -5.28
C MET A 305 -3.99 -0.43 -6.02
N TYR A 306 -3.14 0.58 -5.79
CA TYR A 306 -3.06 1.77 -6.63
C TYR A 306 -2.19 1.54 -7.88
N ASP A 307 -2.18 2.49 -8.78
CA ASP A 307 -1.32 2.49 -9.96
C ASP A 307 0.11 2.90 -9.59
N THR A 308 1.00 1.93 -9.52
CA THR A 308 2.43 2.14 -9.21
C THR A 308 3.26 2.54 -10.44
N SER A 309 2.61 2.92 -11.56
CA SER A 309 3.31 3.49 -12.71
C SER A 309 3.63 4.97 -12.49
N ALA A 310 4.53 5.52 -13.30
CA ALA A 310 4.99 6.90 -13.11
C ALA A 310 3.90 7.97 -13.27
N ASP A 311 2.82 7.69 -13.99
CA ASP A 311 1.70 8.61 -14.13
C ASP A 311 0.64 8.45 -13.03
N GLY A 312 0.56 7.26 -12.37
CA GLY A 312 -0.26 7.03 -11.19
C GLY A 312 -1.74 7.39 -11.34
N GLU A 313 -2.28 7.33 -12.58
CA GLU A 313 -3.58 7.91 -12.90
C GLU A 313 -4.72 6.89 -12.95
N ASN A 314 -4.41 5.59 -12.94
CA ASN A 314 -5.44 4.57 -12.94
C ASN A 314 -6.16 4.55 -11.59
N PHE A 315 -7.44 4.21 -11.62
CA PHE A 315 -8.27 4.28 -10.41
C PHE A 315 -7.84 3.31 -9.31
N GLY A 316 -7.37 2.10 -9.68
CA GLY A 316 -7.05 1.05 -8.70
C GLY A 316 -8.28 0.65 -7.90
N MET A 317 -8.12 0.69 -6.58
CA MET A 317 -9.19 0.53 -5.58
C MET A 317 -9.54 1.84 -4.88
N ASN A 318 -8.69 2.87 -5.02
CA ASN A 318 -8.87 4.20 -4.45
C ASN A 318 -9.14 4.15 -2.93
N VAL A 319 -10.08 4.93 -2.44
CA VAL A 319 -10.43 5.04 -1.02
C VAL A 319 -11.15 3.82 -0.43
N TRP A 320 -11.42 2.79 -1.25
CA TRP A 320 -12.10 1.56 -0.83
C TRP A 320 -11.16 0.51 -0.24
N ASP A 321 -9.87 0.69 -0.34
CA ASP A 321 -8.86 -0.30 0.05
C ASP A 321 -7.71 0.34 0.82
N LEU A 322 -7.25 -0.32 1.90
CA LEU A 322 -6.07 0.08 2.66
C LEU A 322 -4.82 0.15 1.77
N MET A 323 -4.68 -0.79 0.81
CA MET A 323 -3.51 -0.87 -0.07
C MET A 323 -3.56 0.13 -1.23
N ASP A 324 -4.39 1.14 -1.08
CA ASP A 324 -4.54 2.30 -1.97
C ASP A 324 -4.84 3.55 -1.11
N TYR A 325 -5.46 4.58 -1.65
CA TYR A 325 -5.80 5.82 -0.92
C TYR A 325 -6.69 5.63 0.30
N GLY A 326 -7.30 4.48 0.48
CA GLY A 326 -8.04 4.11 1.69
C GLY A 326 -7.19 4.11 2.97
N SER A 327 -5.86 4.06 2.85
CA SER A 327 -4.92 4.27 3.95
C SER A 327 -5.06 5.66 4.60
N TYR A 328 -5.53 6.66 3.85
CA TYR A 328 -5.74 8.02 4.33
C TYR A 328 -7.15 8.31 4.84
N ASN A 329 -8.07 7.34 4.84
CA ASN A 329 -9.43 7.58 5.33
C ASN A 329 -9.42 7.98 6.81
N GLY A 330 -10.36 8.86 7.17
CA GLY A 330 -10.48 9.39 8.52
C GLY A 330 -11.10 10.79 8.52
N GLU A 331 -11.33 11.34 9.71
CA GLU A 331 -11.96 12.65 9.87
C GLU A 331 -11.15 13.78 9.23
N ASP A 332 -9.84 13.75 9.43
CA ASP A 332 -8.91 14.76 8.90
C ASP A 332 -8.20 14.30 7.61
N GLY A 333 -8.43 13.04 7.19
CA GLY A 333 -7.80 12.45 6.00
C GLY A 333 -6.31 12.13 6.17
N TYR A 334 -5.92 11.68 7.36
CA TYR A 334 -4.56 11.27 7.69
C TYR A 334 -4.49 9.81 8.18
N GLY A 335 -5.47 8.99 7.84
CA GLY A 335 -5.46 7.58 8.19
C GLY A 335 -5.90 7.28 9.62
N GLU A 336 -6.72 8.14 10.23
CA GLU A 336 -7.26 7.91 11.56
C GLU A 336 -8.23 6.71 11.59
N THR A 337 -8.89 6.47 10.47
CA THR A 337 -9.81 5.34 10.27
C THR A 337 -9.58 4.77 8.86
N PRO A 338 -8.46 4.08 8.63
CA PRO A 338 -8.17 3.55 7.30
C PRO A 338 -9.25 2.59 6.83
N ALA A 339 -9.42 2.50 5.50
CA ALA A 339 -10.36 1.56 4.89
C ALA A 339 -10.12 0.13 5.41
N PRO A 340 -11.17 -0.67 5.61
CA PRO A 340 -11.00 -2.08 5.92
C PRO A 340 -10.36 -2.81 4.73
N PHE A 341 -9.74 -3.96 4.97
CA PHE A 341 -9.45 -4.90 3.91
C PHE A 341 -10.73 -5.30 3.20
N THR A 342 -10.67 -5.37 1.88
CA THR A 342 -11.77 -5.92 1.09
C THR A 342 -11.89 -7.44 1.27
N SER A 343 -12.91 -8.04 0.69
CA SER A 343 -13.04 -9.50 0.67
C SER A 343 -11.86 -10.17 -0.05
N TYR A 344 -11.17 -9.45 -0.94
CA TYR A 344 -10.01 -9.97 -1.65
C TYR A 344 -8.82 -10.19 -0.71
N GLU A 345 -8.36 -9.16 0.03
CA GLU A 345 -7.24 -9.28 0.97
C GLU A 345 -7.55 -10.30 2.09
N ARG A 346 -8.79 -10.30 2.58
CA ARG A 346 -9.23 -11.27 3.59
C ARG A 346 -9.21 -12.71 3.07
N MET A 347 -9.62 -12.91 1.82
CA MET A 347 -9.51 -14.22 1.14
C MET A 347 -8.05 -14.59 0.92
N TYR A 348 -7.22 -13.63 0.48
CA TYR A 348 -5.81 -13.82 0.25
C TYR A 348 -5.06 -14.23 1.52
N CYS A 349 -5.39 -13.65 2.68
CA CYS A 349 -4.83 -14.02 3.97
C CYS A 349 -5.47 -15.28 4.59
N GLY A 350 -6.51 -15.84 3.98
CA GLY A 350 -7.25 -16.99 4.50
C GLY A 350 -8.21 -16.68 5.64
N TRP A 351 -8.60 -15.42 5.80
CA TRP A 351 -9.52 -14.97 6.85
C TRP A 351 -10.99 -15.08 6.43
N LEU A 352 -11.25 -15.07 5.13
CA LEU A 352 -12.56 -15.19 4.53
C LEU A 352 -12.54 -16.21 3.41
N THR A 353 -13.60 -17.04 3.29
CA THR A 353 -13.86 -17.89 2.14
C THR A 353 -15.16 -17.42 1.52
N PRO A 354 -15.15 -16.82 0.32
CA PRO A 354 -16.38 -16.34 -0.31
C PRO A 354 -17.27 -17.50 -0.75
N VAL A 355 -18.56 -17.28 -0.71
CA VAL A 355 -19.56 -18.23 -1.22
C VAL A 355 -19.61 -18.12 -2.74
N GLU A 356 -19.23 -19.17 -3.45
CA GLU A 356 -19.28 -19.18 -4.92
C GLU A 356 -20.71 -19.37 -5.42
N LEU A 357 -21.21 -18.41 -6.19
CA LEU A 357 -22.54 -18.44 -6.79
C LEU A 357 -22.46 -19.14 -8.16
N THR A 358 -22.80 -20.44 -8.17
CA THR A 358 -22.78 -21.27 -9.40
C THR A 358 -24.13 -21.40 -10.06
N GLN A 359 -25.21 -20.95 -9.40
CA GLN A 359 -26.59 -20.99 -9.88
C GLN A 359 -27.33 -19.71 -9.46
N PRO A 360 -28.35 -19.29 -10.19
CA PRO A 360 -29.21 -18.19 -9.79
C PRO A 360 -29.78 -18.41 -8.38
N CYS A 361 -29.63 -17.40 -7.52
CA CYS A 361 -30.17 -17.42 -6.17
C CYS A 361 -30.56 -16.01 -5.71
N ASN A 362 -31.30 -15.94 -4.60
CA ASN A 362 -31.57 -14.71 -3.88
C ASN A 362 -30.65 -14.66 -2.64
N VAL A 363 -29.98 -13.56 -2.46
CA VAL A 363 -29.24 -13.26 -1.23
C VAL A 363 -29.99 -12.16 -0.50
N ASN A 364 -30.42 -12.44 0.73
CA ASN A 364 -31.08 -11.46 1.59
C ASN A 364 -30.16 -11.18 2.80
N ASP A 365 -30.25 -9.95 3.31
CA ASP A 365 -29.60 -9.55 4.56
C ASP A 365 -28.09 -9.82 4.59
N MET A 366 -27.38 -9.49 3.50
CA MET A 366 -25.93 -9.60 3.43
C MET A 366 -25.28 -8.72 4.49
N PRO A 367 -24.55 -9.29 5.48
CA PRO A 367 -23.94 -8.50 6.54
C PRO A 367 -22.82 -7.60 6.01
N ALA A 368 -22.51 -6.53 6.74
CA ALA A 368 -21.36 -5.69 6.43
C ALA A 368 -20.06 -6.49 6.56
N ILE A 369 -19.15 -6.28 5.61
CA ILE A 369 -17.83 -6.96 5.58
C ILE A 369 -17.00 -6.67 6.84
N THR A 370 -17.25 -5.57 7.52
CA THR A 370 -16.61 -5.20 8.79
C THR A 370 -17.14 -6.01 10.00
N LYS A 371 -18.30 -6.67 9.86
CA LYS A 371 -18.93 -7.44 10.96
C LYS A 371 -18.73 -8.94 10.82
N GLU A 372 -18.92 -9.47 9.62
CA GLU A 372 -18.92 -10.91 9.38
C GLU A 372 -18.13 -11.27 8.13
N PRO A 373 -17.46 -12.46 8.10
CA PRO A 373 -16.67 -12.91 6.96
C PRO A 373 -17.57 -13.42 5.81
N VAL A 374 -18.44 -12.58 5.29
CA VAL A 374 -19.41 -12.94 4.24
C VAL A 374 -19.15 -12.10 2.99
N ALA A 375 -18.80 -12.78 1.91
CA ALA A 375 -18.73 -12.26 0.56
C ALA A 375 -19.17 -13.31 -0.44
N TYR A 376 -19.55 -12.90 -1.63
CA TYR A 376 -19.96 -13.81 -2.70
C TYR A 376 -19.02 -13.68 -3.90
N LEU A 377 -18.79 -14.81 -4.57
CA LEU A 377 -17.89 -14.89 -5.72
C LEU A 377 -18.64 -15.39 -6.94
N ILE A 378 -18.46 -14.70 -8.07
CA ILE A 378 -18.97 -15.13 -9.39
C ILE A 378 -17.77 -15.25 -10.32
N ARG A 379 -17.43 -16.49 -10.71
CA ARG A 379 -16.28 -16.76 -11.59
C ARG A 379 -16.59 -16.45 -13.05
N ASN A 380 -15.51 -16.17 -13.78
CA ASN A 380 -15.55 -16.26 -15.23
C ASN A 380 -15.98 -17.66 -15.65
N ALA A 381 -17.02 -17.74 -16.49
CA ALA A 381 -17.54 -19.02 -16.99
C ALA A 381 -16.53 -19.77 -17.89
N ASN A 382 -15.46 -19.10 -18.36
CA ASN A 382 -14.40 -19.70 -19.13
C ASN A 382 -13.38 -20.37 -18.19
N PRO A 383 -13.32 -21.72 -18.14
CA PRO A 383 -12.44 -22.44 -17.22
C PRO A 383 -10.93 -22.23 -17.50
N LYS A 384 -10.56 -21.59 -18.60
CA LYS A 384 -9.18 -21.21 -18.89
C LYS A 384 -8.71 -19.99 -18.08
N PHE A 385 -9.64 -19.23 -17.53
CA PHE A 385 -9.38 -18.01 -16.77
C PHE A 385 -9.99 -18.09 -15.35
N PRO A 386 -9.58 -19.06 -14.53
CA PRO A 386 -10.15 -19.26 -13.19
C PRO A 386 -9.79 -18.12 -12.23
N GLY A 387 -8.77 -17.33 -12.56
CA GLY A 387 -8.33 -16.16 -11.79
C GLY A 387 -9.14 -14.89 -12.06
N GLU A 388 -10.10 -14.92 -12.99
CA GLU A 388 -10.98 -13.78 -13.24
C GLU A 388 -12.37 -14.01 -12.64
N TYR A 389 -12.80 -13.08 -11.79
CA TYR A 389 -14.06 -13.18 -11.05
C TYR A 389 -14.55 -11.84 -10.53
N TYR A 390 -15.81 -11.76 -10.14
CA TYR A 390 -16.35 -10.72 -9.29
C TYR A 390 -16.40 -11.20 -7.84
N LEU A 391 -16.09 -10.28 -6.91
CA LEU A 391 -16.42 -10.40 -5.49
C LEU A 391 -17.48 -9.36 -5.16
N LEU A 392 -18.47 -9.79 -4.38
CA LEU A 392 -19.55 -8.93 -3.92
C LEU A 392 -19.46 -8.85 -2.40
N GLU A 393 -19.40 -7.65 -1.88
CA GLU A 393 -19.31 -7.36 -0.44
C GLU A 393 -20.19 -6.18 -0.07
N ASN A 394 -20.59 -6.10 1.19
CA ASN A 394 -21.46 -5.05 1.69
C ASN A 394 -20.67 -4.11 2.59
N HIS A 395 -20.64 -2.83 2.22
CA HIS A 395 -20.07 -1.74 2.99
C HIS A 395 -21.15 -0.94 3.69
N GLN A 396 -20.91 -0.60 4.95
CA GLN A 396 -21.78 0.28 5.74
C GLN A 396 -20.90 1.31 6.44
N GLN A 397 -21.32 2.57 6.49
CA GLN A 397 -20.53 3.65 7.09
C GLN A 397 -20.49 3.51 8.63
N GLU A 398 -19.85 2.45 9.10
CA GLU A 398 -19.69 2.12 10.52
C GLU A 398 -18.33 1.43 10.79
N SER A 399 -17.81 1.52 11.99
CA SER A 399 -16.52 0.93 12.38
C SER A 399 -15.39 1.41 11.45
N TRP A 400 -14.60 0.50 10.85
CA TRP A 400 -13.53 0.83 9.91
C TRP A 400 -14.02 1.39 8.57
N ASP A 401 -15.30 1.23 8.27
CA ASP A 401 -15.97 1.85 7.11
C ASP A 401 -16.58 3.23 7.42
N ALA A 402 -16.42 3.77 8.62
CA ALA A 402 -17.11 4.99 9.04
C ALA A 402 -16.87 6.18 8.10
N TYR A 403 -15.73 6.23 7.45
CA TYR A 403 -15.36 7.26 6.49
C TYR A 403 -15.37 6.78 5.03
N ALA A 404 -15.97 5.62 4.76
CA ALA A 404 -16.25 5.21 3.38
C ALA A 404 -17.13 6.25 2.69
N PRO A 405 -16.90 6.54 1.40
CA PRO A 405 -17.62 7.60 0.69
C PRO A 405 -19.12 7.35 0.57
N ALA A 406 -19.56 6.10 0.65
CA ALA A 406 -20.97 5.70 0.60
C ALA A 406 -21.15 4.32 1.24
N HIS A 407 -22.41 3.90 1.40
CA HIS A 407 -22.79 2.57 1.86
C HIS A 407 -23.49 1.77 0.74
N GLY A 408 -23.46 0.45 0.82
CA GLY A 408 -24.12 -0.45 -0.13
C GLY A 408 -23.22 -1.60 -0.56
N MET A 409 -23.64 -2.31 -1.60
CA MET A 409 -22.83 -3.39 -2.15
C MET A 409 -21.69 -2.81 -3.00
N LEU A 410 -20.47 -3.24 -2.75
CA LEU A 410 -19.32 -3.02 -3.62
C LEU A 410 -19.10 -4.27 -4.47
N ILE A 411 -18.83 -4.09 -5.75
CA ILE A 411 -18.54 -5.19 -6.69
C ILE A 411 -17.11 -5.02 -7.15
N LEU A 412 -16.24 -5.91 -6.72
CA LEU A 412 -14.85 -5.95 -7.15
C LEU A 412 -14.72 -6.80 -8.41
N HIS A 413 -13.88 -6.38 -9.33
CA HIS A 413 -13.45 -7.16 -10.49
C HIS A 413 -11.98 -7.52 -10.33
N VAL A 414 -11.71 -8.80 -10.23
CA VAL A 414 -10.36 -9.35 -10.07
C VAL A 414 -10.02 -10.17 -11.31
N ASP A 415 -8.86 -9.89 -11.93
CA ASP A 415 -8.20 -10.75 -12.92
C ASP A 415 -6.78 -11.04 -12.45
N PHE A 416 -6.68 -12.01 -11.55
CA PHE A 416 -5.43 -12.35 -10.90
C PHE A 416 -4.36 -12.77 -11.89
N ASN A 417 -3.20 -12.12 -11.79
CA ASN A 417 -1.99 -12.47 -12.52
C ASN A 417 -0.80 -12.52 -11.56
N SER A 418 -0.23 -13.70 -11.36
CA SER A 418 0.85 -13.89 -10.38
C SER A 418 2.07 -12.99 -10.62
N ASN A 419 2.36 -12.63 -11.87
CA ASN A 419 3.47 -11.72 -12.15
C ASN A 419 3.14 -10.28 -11.75
N ALA A 420 1.94 -9.80 -12.08
CA ALA A 420 1.51 -8.46 -11.67
C ALA A 420 1.53 -8.29 -10.15
N TRP A 421 1.03 -9.30 -9.40
CA TRP A 421 1.08 -9.30 -7.93
C TRP A 421 2.50 -9.31 -7.38
N LYS A 422 3.37 -10.19 -7.91
CA LYS A 422 4.78 -10.25 -7.50
C LYS A 422 5.55 -8.97 -7.79
N GLN A 423 5.23 -8.33 -8.91
CA GLN A 423 5.91 -7.15 -9.40
C GLN A 423 5.27 -5.85 -8.90
N ASN A 424 4.25 -5.92 -8.05
CA ASN A 424 3.52 -4.74 -7.57
C ASN A 424 2.98 -3.84 -8.70
N THR A 425 2.52 -4.44 -9.81
CA THR A 425 2.01 -3.74 -10.99
C THR A 425 0.56 -4.09 -11.29
N VAL A 426 -0.23 -4.31 -10.21
CA VAL A 426 -1.59 -4.85 -10.28
C VAL A 426 -2.47 -4.00 -11.18
N ASN A 427 -2.42 -2.68 -11.04
CA ASN A 427 -3.31 -1.75 -11.72
C ASN A 427 -2.62 -0.77 -12.68
N ASN A 428 -1.39 -1.07 -13.13
CA ASN A 428 -0.59 -0.19 -13.99
C ASN A 428 -1.05 -0.11 -15.45
N VAL A 429 -2.07 -0.88 -15.84
CA VAL A 429 -2.59 -0.87 -17.21
C VAL A 429 -4.02 -0.33 -17.22
N ALA A 430 -4.21 0.90 -17.67
CA ALA A 430 -5.49 1.62 -17.64
C ALA A 430 -6.67 0.83 -18.24
N SER A 431 -6.43 0.14 -19.36
CA SER A 431 -7.45 -0.69 -20.04
C SER A 431 -7.65 -2.07 -19.41
N HIS A 432 -6.85 -2.44 -18.42
CA HIS A 432 -6.84 -3.77 -17.80
C HIS A 432 -6.36 -3.69 -16.35
N GLN A 433 -7.06 -2.92 -15.53
CA GLN A 433 -6.83 -2.88 -14.09
C GLN A 433 -7.25 -4.24 -13.50
N ARG A 434 -6.34 -4.91 -12.82
CA ARG A 434 -6.53 -6.32 -12.41
C ARG A 434 -7.23 -6.50 -11.08
N MET A 435 -7.29 -5.45 -10.29
CA MET A 435 -8.02 -5.37 -9.04
C MET A 435 -8.67 -3.99 -8.97
N THR A 436 -9.96 -3.89 -9.30
CA THR A 436 -10.70 -2.65 -9.30
C THR A 436 -12.17 -2.90 -9.00
N ILE A 437 -12.99 -1.89 -9.03
CA ILE A 437 -14.43 -2.00 -8.79
C ILE A 437 -15.25 -1.86 -10.08
N ILE A 438 -16.50 -2.32 -10.03
CA ILE A 438 -17.52 -1.99 -11.01
C ILE A 438 -18.45 -0.95 -10.36
N PRO A 439 -18.21 0.36 -10.58
CA PRO A 439 -18.94 1.41 -9.91
C PRO A 439 -20.38 1.50 -10.44
N ALA A 440 -21.35 1.70 -9.57
CA ALA A 440 -22.76 1.76 -9.96
C ALA A 440 -23.06 2.92 -10.92
N ASP A 441 -22.35 4.03 -10.85
CA ASP A 441 -22.49 5.18 -11.78
C ASP A 441 -21.74 4.98 -13.11
N GLY A 442 -20.93 3.92 -13.22
CA GLY A 442 -20.16 3.58 -14.43
C GLY A 442 -18.91 4.43 -14.62
N LYS A 443 -18.40 5.09 -13.58
CA LYS A 443 -17.24 5.98 -13.65
C LYS A 443 -16.19 5.61 -12.59
N LEU A 444 -15.01 5.23 -13.03
CA LEU A 444 -13.84 5.15 -12.17
C LEU A 444 -13.26 6.56 -12.02
N SER A 445 -13.68 7.29 -10.99
CA SER A 445 -13.31 8.69 -10.75
C SER A 445 -12.73 8.87 -9.36
N HIS A 446 -11.52 9.37 -9.26
CA HIS A 446 -10.86 9.66 -7.97
C HIS A 446 -11.62 10.70 -7.10
N TYR A 447 -12.55 11.44 -7.67
CA TYR A 447 -13.25 12.54 -6.98
C TYR A 447 -14.73 12.29 -6.72
N ASN A 448 -15.31 11.24 -7.29
CA ASN A 448 -16.75 10.94 -7.18
C ASN A 448 -16.97 9.48 -6.77
N THR A 449 -16.41 9.11 -5.65
CA THR A 449 -16.46 7.74 -5.12
C THR A 449 -17.78 7.39 -4.42
N ALA A 450 -18.60 8.39 -4.08
CA ALA A 450 -19.95 8.16 -3.53
C ALA A 450 -20.93 7.50 -4.51
N GLY A 451 -20.61 7.49 -5.80
CA GLY A 451 -21.39 6.82 -6.85
C GLY A 451 -21.05 5.34 -7.05
N ASP A 452 -20.03 4.83 -6.39
CA ASP A 452 -19.44 3.52 -6.67
C ASP A 452 -20.28 2.34 -6.16
N THR A 453 -20.82 2.46 -4.94
CA THR A 453 -21.64 1.41 -4.33
C THR A 453 -22.97 1.21 -5.04
N TRP A 454 -23.48 0.00 -4.99
CA TRP A 454 -24.80 -0.40 -5.51
C TRP A 454 -25.85 -0.35 -4.40
N PRO A 455 -27.02 0.31 -4.57
CA PRO A 455 -27.46 1.05 -5.76
C PRO A 455 -26.81 2.42 -5.92
N GLY A 456 -26.11 2.95 -4.93
CA GLY A 456 -25.38 4.20 -4.90
C GLY A 456 -26.23 5.43 -5.21
N THR A 457 -25.58 6.56 -5.44
CA THR A 457 -26.21 7.81 -5.81
C THR A 457 -26.92 7.74 -7.18
N SER A 458 -26.45 6.82 -8.04
CA SER A 458 -27.04 6.56 -9.37
C SER A 458 -28.31 5.70 -9.33
N LYS A 459 -28.65 5.11 -8.16
CA LYS A 459 -29.80 4.23 -7.92
C LYS A 459 -29.88 3.04 -8.90
N LYS A 460 -28.73 2.51 -9.29
CA LYS A 460 -28.63 1.34 -10.18
C LYS A 460 -28.91 0.07 -9.40
N THR A 461 -29.80 -0.77 -9.94
CA THR A 461 -30.24 -2.03 -9.31
C THR A 461 -29.92 -3.27 -10.13
N ALA A 462 -29.21 -3.12 -11.27
CA ALA A 462 -28.87 -4.23 -12.12
C ALA A 462 -27.50 -4.06 -12.77
N LEU A 463 -26.69 -5.10 -12.68
CA LEU A 463 -25.44 -5.30 -13.44
C LEU A 463 -25.64 -6.49 -14.36
N THR A 464 -25.81 -6.26 -15.65
CA THR A 464 -26.07 -7.27 -16.69
C THR A 464 -25.19 -7.02 -17.90
N ASP A 465 -25.20 -7.92 -18.86
CA ASP A 465 -24.45 -7.77 -20.13
C ASP A 465 -24.85 -6.50 -20.92
N SER A 466 -26.08 -6.01 -20.74
CA SER A 466 -26.65 -4.86 -21.46
C SER A 466 -26.94 -3.65 -20.59
N SER A 467 -26.69 -3.71 -19.29
CA SER A 467 -26.84 -2.55 -18.41
C SER A 467 -25.70 -1.54 -18.60
N ASN A 468 -25.84 -0.36 -18.03
CA ASN A 468 -24.79 0.64 -17.95
C ASN A 468 -24.57 1.04 -16.48
N PRO A 469 -23.44 0.63 -15.86
CA PRO A 469 -22.35 -0.19 -16.40
C PRO A 469 -22.81 -1.60 -16.77
N ALA A 470 -22.07 -2.26 -17.67
CA ALA A 470 -22.32 -3.63 -18.05
C ALA A 470 -21.38 -4.59 -17.30
N ALA A 471 -21.85 -5.82 -17.03
CA ALA A 471 -21.02 -6.88 -16.49
C ALA A 471 -20.00 -7.34 -17.55
N LYS A 472 -18.79 -6.79 -17.52
CA LYS A 472 -17.73 -7.06 -18.52
C LYS A 472 -16.56 -7.74 -17.85
N LEU A 473 -16.12 -8.85 -18.44
CA LEU A 473 -14.86 -9.54 -18.11
C LEU A 473 -13.84 -9.25 -19.22
N TYR A 474 -12.55 -9.30 -18.88
CA TYR A 474 -11.47 -9.16 -19.87
C TYR A 474 -11.34 -10.41 -20.73
N ASN A 475 -11.46 -11.58 -20.11
CA ASN A 475 -11.24 -12.88 -20.73
C ASN A 475 -12.57 -13.56 -21.09
N LEU A 476 -13.12 -13.25 -22.23
CA LEU A 476 -14.37 -13.81 -22.71
C LEU A 476 -14.19 -15.27 -23.15
N ASN A 477 -15.28 -16.05 -23.15
CA ASN A 477 -15.26 -17.38 -23.75
C ASN A 477 -15.14 -17.29 -25.29
N SER A 478 -14.79 -18.42 -25.93
CA SER A 478 -14.55 -18.50 -27.39
C SER A 478 -15.73 -18.06 -28.27
N ASN A 479 -16.94 -17.92 -27.68
CA ASN A 479 -18.17 -17.53 -28.37
C ASN A 479 -18.55 -16.05 -28.08
N GLY A 480 -17.67 -15.25 -27.45
CA GLY A 480 -17.94 -13.87 -27.06
C GLY A 480 -19.05 -13.73 -26.00
N ARG A 481 -19.45 -14.83 -25.38
CA ARG A 481 -20.39 -14.86 -24.25
C ARG A 481 -19.61 -14.80 -22.94
N LYS A 482 -20.13 -13.99 -22.04
CA LYS A 482 -19.62 -13.83 -20.67
C LYS A 482 -20.03 -15.00 -19.80
#